data_8964152cb1ebefaf886f2569357b58c2
#
_entry.id   8964152cb1ebefaf886f2569357b58c2
#
_cell.length_a   1.000
_cell.length_b   1.000
_cell.length_c   1.000
_cell.angle_alpha   90.00
_cell.angle_beta   90.00
_cell.angle_gamma   90.00
#
_symmetry.space_group_name_H-M   'P 1'
#
loop_
_entity.id
_entity.type
_entity.pdbx_description
1 polymer ?
#
loop_
_entity_poly.entity_id
_entity_poly.type
_entity_poly.pdbx_seq_one_letter_code
_entity_poly.pdbx_strand_id
1 'polypeptide(L)'
;TCERKLTELFNGTPLAGQAAATTQQLYNVAKIELLKYNPEWDFPEITCPVLALNGDKDCQVPVENLEFIRKGISENGNTQVKTIVFPGLNHMFQPAVTGSPVEYSDIEETIAPAVLQEIVNWLNQLK
;
A
#
# COMPACT_ATOMS: atom_id res chain seq x y z
N THR A 1 14.35 19.69 14.48
CA THR A 1 14.16 18.29 14.88
C THR A 1 12.87 17.75 14.24
N CYS A 2 12.74 16.43 14.14
CA CYS A 2 11.54 15.76 13.61
C CYS A 2 10.30 16.14 14.44
N GLU A 3 10.40 16.11 15.75
CA GLU A 3 9.32 16.49 16.66
C GLU A 3 8.82 17.92 16.39
N ARG A 4 9.70 18.89 16.18
CA ARG A 4 9.31 20.26 15.86
C ARG A 4 8.49 20.32 14.56
N LYS A 5 8.92 19.62 13.51
CA LYS A 5 8.17 19.56 12.25
C LYS A 5 6.80 18.90 12.40
N LEU A 6 6.71 17.82 13.19
CA LEU A 6 5.44 17.18 13.49
C LEU A 6 4.53 18.08 14.35
N THR A 7 5.08 18.81 15.30
CA THR A 7 4.33 19.78 16.10
C THR A 7 3.73 20.88 15.22
N GLU A 8 4.51 21.42 14.27
CA GLU A 8 4.06 22.41 13.31
C GLU A 8 2.95 21.83 12.39
N LEU A 9 3.15 20.60 11.89
CA LEU A 9 2.21 19.92 11.01
C LEU A 9 0.88 19.58 11.70
N PHE A 10 0.94 19.17 12.97
CA PHE A 10 -0.25 18.75 13.72
C PHE A 10 -0.99 19.93 14.37
N ASN A 11 -0.41 21.14 14.34
CA ASN A 11 -1.03 22.31 14.95
C ASN A 11 -2.40 22.59 14.32
N GLY A 12 -3.42 22.76 15.16
CA GLY A 12 -4.80 22.96 14.73
C GLY A 12 -5.54 21.71 14.23
N THR A 13 -4.92 20.54 14.34
CA THR A 13 -5.55 19.25 14.02
C THR A 13 -5.90 18.46 15.30
N PRO A 14 -6.77 17.42 15.22
CA PRO A 14 -6.99 16.50 16.33
C PRO A 14 -5.74 15.78 16.85
N LEU A 15 -4.64 15.82 16.08
CA LEU A 15 -3.34 15.22 16.43
C LEU A 15 -2.43 16.17 17.21
N ALA A 16 -2.88 17.41 17.50
CA ALA A 16 -2.13 18.36 18.32
C ALA A 16 -1.78 17.73 19.67
N GLY A 17 -0.51 17.77 20.05
CA GLY A 17 0.01 17.12 21.25
C GLY A 17 0.51 15.68 21.07
N GLN A 18 0.32 15.06 19.93
CA GLN A 18 0.83 13.71 19.64
C GLN A 18 2.23 13.69 19.00
N ALA A 19 2.80 14.86 18.70
CA ALA A 19 4.08 14.98 18.00
C ALA A 19 5.23 14.24 18.68
N ALA A 20 5.33 14.31 20.02
CA ALA A 20 6.36 13.62 20.80
C ALA A 20 6.21 12.09 20.71
N ALA A 21 4.99 11.57 20.92
CA ALA A 21 4.69 10.14 20.84
C ALA A 21 4.94 9.61 19.42
N THR A 22 4.51 10.34 18.39
CA THR A 22 4.75 9.99 16.99
C THR A 22 6.24 9.99 16.66
N THR A 23 6.97 11.00 17.13
CA THR A 23 8.43 11.05 16.96
C THR A 23 9.09 9.81 17.58
N GLN A 24 8.72 9.45 18.80
CA GLN A 24 9.29 8.29 19.49
C GLN A 24 8.97 6.97 18.75
N GLN A 25 7.78 6.85 18.16
CA GLN A 25 7.43 5.71 17.32
C GLN A 25 8.27 5.65 16.03
N LEU A 26 8.58 6.80 15.42
CA LEU A 26 9.42 6.88 14.22
C LEU A 26 10.89 6.55 14.51
N TYR A 27 11.36 6.81 15.73
CA TYR A 27 12.74 6.46 16.15
C TYR A 27 12.92 5.00 16.57
N ASN A 28 11.89 4.18 16.47
CA ASN A 28 12.09 2.72 16.60
C ASN A 28 13.02 2.23 15.49
N VAL A 29 14.07 1.50 15.86
CA VAL A 29 15.13 1.03 14.92
C VAL A 29 14.52 0.28 13.73
N ALA A 30 13.54 -0.60 13.98
CA ALA A 30 12.89 -1.36 12.91
C ALA A 30 12.15 -0.45 11.91
N LYS A 31 11.51 0.63 12.39
CA LYS A 31 10.84 1.60 11.51
C LYS A 31 11.83 2.46 10.75
N ILE A 32 12.97 2.84 11.36
CA ILE A 32 14.03 3.59 10.68
C ILE A 32 14.59 2.77 9.53
N GLU A 33 14.86 1.50 9.74
CA GLU A 33 15.35 0.61 8.67
C GLU A 33 14.30 0.43 7.57
N LEU A 34 13.02 0.27 7.93
CA LEU A 34 11.94 0.22 6.95
C LEU A 34 11.84 1.50 6.10
N LEU A 35 12.03 2.68 6.73
CA LEU A 35 12.00 3.97 6.01
C LEU A 35 13.21 4.20 5.10
N LYS A 36 14.33 3.50 5.35
CA LYS A 36 15.52 3.53 4.50
C LYS A 36 15.46 2.53 3.37
N TYR A 37 14.61 1.51 3.49
CA TYR A 37 14.48 0.48 2.49
C TYR A 37 13.93 1.08 1.18
N ASN A 38 14.60 0.76 0.09
CA ASN A 38 14.13 1.09 -1.26
C ASN A 38 13.76 -0.22 -1.99
N PRO A 39 12.49 -0.44 -2.31
CA PRO A 39 12.03 -1.67 -2.98
C PRO A 39 12.65 -1.87 -4.38
N GLU A 40 13.18 -0.82 -5.01
CA GLU A 40 13.89 -0.94 -6.29
C GLU A 40 15.11 -1.85 -6.20
N TRP A 41 15.71 -2.01 -5.02
CA TRP A 41 16.86 -2.91 -4.83
C TRP A 41 16.51 -4.37 -5.09
N ASP A 42 15.25 -4.76 -4.88
CA ASP A 42 14.81 -6.15 -5.04
C ASP A 42 14.25 -6.44 -6.44
N PHE A 43 13.92 -5.43 -7.23
CA PHE A 43 13.31 -5.62 -8.55
C PHE A 43 14.11 -6.55 -9.47
N PRO A 44 15.47 -6.48 -9.53
CA PRO A 44 16.27 -7.40 -10.34
C PRO A 44 16.16 -8.87 -9.92
N GLU A 45 15.86 -9.13 -8.65
CA GLU A 45 15.77 -10.48 -8.08
C GLU A 45 14.38 -11.13 -8.28
N ILE A 46 13.38 -10.34 -8.69
CA ILE A 46 12.01 -10.83 -8.91
C ILE A 46 11.91 -11.47 -10.29
N THR A 47 12.10 -12.79 -10.34
CA THR A 47 12.05 -13.59 -11.57
C THR A 47 10.78 -14.40 -11.75
N CYS A 48 9.95 -14.53 -10.70
CA CYS A 48 8.66 -15.23 -10.75
C CYS A 48 7.55 -14.33 -11.35
N PRO A 49 6.44 -14.93 -11.83
CA PRO A 49 5.24 -14.16 -12.20
C PRO A 49 4.71 -13.32 -11.03
N VAL A 50 4.31 -12.10 -11.32
CA VAL A 50 3.83 -11.12 -10.33
C VAL A 50 2.40 -10.69 -10.64
N LEU A 51 1.54 -10.70 -9.63
CA LEU A 51 0.22 -10.06 -9.64
C LEU A 51 0.21 -8.96 -8.57
N ALA A 52 0.13 -7.70 -8.99
CA ALA A 52 0.02 -6.56 -8.09
C ALA A 52 -1.37 -5.95 -8.18
N LEU A 53 -2.03 -5.78 -7.04
CA LEU A 53 -3.41 -5.35 -6.91
C LEU A 53 -3.51 -4.11 -6.03
N ASN A 54 -4.43 -3.19 -6.35
CA ASN A 54 -4.75 -2.06 -5.50
C ASN A 54 -6.23 -1.66 -5.69
N GLY A 55 -6.82 -1.05 -4.66
CA GLY A 55 -8.11 -0.37 -4.77
C GLY A 55 -7.95 1.09 -5.17
N ASP A 56 -8.85 1.63 -5.97
CA ASP A 56 -8.78 3.06 -6.38
C ASP A 56 -9.15 4.03 -5.25
N LYS A 57 -9.72 3.51 -4.15
CA LYS A 57 -10.00 4.25 -2.91
C LYS A 57 -9.01 3.95 -1.79
N ASP A 58 -7.86 3.36 -2.12
CA ASP A 58 -6.80 3.16 -1.15
C ASP A 58 -6.16 4.49 -0.75
N CYS A 59 -6.43 4.94 0.48
CA CYS A 59 -5.87 6.16 1.05
C CYS A 59 -4.48 5.97 1.68
N GLN A 60 -3.98 4.75 1.75
CA GLN A 60 -2.70 4.41 2.39
C GLN A 60 -1.60 4.16 1.35
N VAL A 61 -1.95 3.51 0.25
CA VAL A 61 -1.02 3.17 -0.84
C VAL A 61 -1.58 3.68 -2.17
N PRO A 62 -0.95 4.68 -2.79
CA PRO A 62 -1.41 5.24 -4.07
C PRO A 62 -1.40 4.21 -5.20
N VAL A 63 -2.38 4.26 -6.09
CA VAL A 63 -2.50 3.34 -7.24
C VAL A 63 -1.33 3.44 -8.21
N GLU A 64 -0.65 4.57 -8.24
CA GLU A 64 0.54 4.83 -9.05
C GLU A 64 1.68 3.86 -8.72
N ASN A 65 1.69 3.29 -7.52
CA ASN A 65 2.65 2.26 -7.13
C ASN A 65 2.55 0.99 -7.98
N LEU A 66 1.40 0.68 -8.55
CA LEU A 66 1.26 -0.45 -9.46
C LEU A 66 2.11 -0.27 -10.72
N GLU A 67 2.11 0.95 -11.29
CA GLU A 67 2.94 1.25 -12.46
C GLU A 67 4.43 1.27 -12.10
N PHE A 68 4.78 1.81 -10.93
CA PHE A 68 6.14 1.78 -10.40
C PHE A 68 6.67 0.34 -10.26
N ILE A 69 5.89 -0.55 -9.64
CA ILE A 69 6.22 -1.97 -9.49
C ILE A 69 6.35 -2.65 -10.86
N ARG A 70 5.34 -2.48 -11.73
CA ARG A 70 5.33 -3.08 -13.07
C ARG A 70 6.55 -2.66 -13.88
N LYS A 71 6.82 -1.37 -13.92
CA LYS A 71 7.94 -0.80 -14.67
C LYS A 71 9.28 -1.28 -14.11
N GLY A 72 9.48 -1.15 -12.79
CA GLY A 72 10.73 -1.53 -12.14
C GLY A 72 11.08 -3.00 -12.37
N ILE A 73 10.12 -3.91 -12.22
CA ILE A 73 10.33 -5.34 -12.45
C ILE A 73 10.56 -5.63 -13.94
N SER A 74 9.77 -5.03 -14.83
CA SER A 74 9.88 -5.30 -16.28
C SER A 74 11.17 -4.77 -16.89
N GLU A 75 11.67 -3.63 -16.46
CA GLU A 75 12.96 -3.06 -16.89
C GLU A 75 14.16 -3.94 -16.48
N ASN A 76 13.98 -4.80 -15.46
CA ASN A 76 14.97 -5.79 -15.06
C ASN A 76 14.75 -7.18 -15.71
N GLY A 77 13.92 -7.25 -16.74
CA GLY A 77 13.81 -8.43 -17.63
C GLY A 77 12.64 -9.36 -17.34
N ASN A 78 11.91 -9.18 -16.24
CA ASN A 78 10.71 -9.98 -15.94
C ASN A 78 9.46 -9.31 -16.54
N THR A 79 8.98 -9.84 -17.66
CA THR A 79 7.77 -9.35 -18.34
C THR A 79 6.47 -9.96 -17.82
N GLN A 80 6.52 -10.89 -16.88
CA GLN A 80 5.35 -11.58 -16.33
C GLN A 80 4.77 -10.81 -15.12
N VAL A 81 4.45 -9.53 -15.33
CA VAL A 81 3.89 -8.64 -14.31
C VAL A 81 2.50 -8.19 -14.73
N LYS A 82 1.49 -8.58 -13.98
CA LYS A 82 0.10 -8.14 -14.16
C LYS A 82 -0.28 -7.18 -13.03
N THR A 83 -0.86 -6.04 -13.38
CA THR A 83 -1.37 -5.05 -12.42
C THR A 83 -2.86 -4.85 -12.61
N ILE A 84 -3.61 -4.71 -11.52
CA ILE A 84 -5.05 -4.48 -11.56
C ILE A 84 -5.44 -3.46 -10.50
N VAL A 85 -6.19 -2.45 -10.91
CA VAL A 85 -6.88 -1.52 -10.02
C VAL A 85 -8.34 -1.96 -9.88
N PHE A 86 -8.81 -2.13 -8.65
CA PHE A 86 -10.21 -2.45 -8.36
C PHE A 86 -10.99 -1.18 -8.02
N PRO A 87 -11.97 -0.80 -8.84
CA PRO A 87 -12.78 0.41 -8.59
C PRO A 87 -13.64 0.26 -7.34
N GLY A 88 -13.71 1.32 -6.54
CA GLY A 88 -14.54 1.40 -5.33
C GLY A 88 -13.99 0.65 -4.13
N LEU A 89 -12.79 0.06 -4.20
CA LEU A 89 -12.20 -0.69 -3.08
C LEU A 89 -11.14 0.11 -2.33
N ASN A 90 -11.10 -0.05 -1.01
CA ASN A 90 -10.12 0.53 -0.10
C ASN A 90 -8.84 -0.32 0.03
N HIS A 91 -7.96 0.04 0.95
CA HIS A 91 -6.71 -0.68 1.25
C HIS A 91 -6.91 -2.15 1.69
N MET A 92 -8.03 -2.46 2.31
CA MET A 92 -8.40 -3.82 2.72
C MET A 92 -9.15 -4.58 1.61
N PHE A 93 -9.26 -4.00 0.42
CA PHE A 93 -10.09 -4.51 -0.68
C PHE A 93 -11.58 -4.66 -0.31
N GLN A 94 -12.08 -3.80 0.57
CA GLN A 94 -13.49 -3.71 0.93
C GLN A 94 -14.16 -2.65 0.06
N PRO A 95 -15.45 -2.83 -0.33
CA PRO A 95 -16.24 -1.76 -0.93
C PRO A 95 -16.34 -0.56 0.02
N ALA A 96 -15.89 0.61 -0.42
CA ALA A 96 -15.77 1.78 0.44
C ALA A 96 -16.39 3.03 -0.21
N VAL A 97 -16.85 3.95 0.62
CA VAL A 97 -17.35 5.25 0.17
C VAL A 97 -16.20 6.25 0.03
N THR A 98 -15.39 6.40 1.07
CA THR A 98 -14.25 7.35 1.08
C THR A 98 -12.90 6.66 0.99
N GLY A 99 -12.81 5.38 1.40
CA GLY A 99 -11.56 4.63 1.55
C GLY A 99 -10.79 4.93 2.83
N SER A 100 -11.34 5.79 3.69
CA SER A 100 -10.73 6.12 4.98
C SER A 100 -10.67 4.90 5.90
N PRO A 101 -9.56 4.69 6.65
CA PRO A 101 -9.46 3.62 7.64
C PRO A 101 -10.55 3.63 8.72
N VAL A 102 -11.21 4.77 8.94
CA VAL A 102 -12.32 4.84 9.90
C VAL A 102 -13.58 4.10 9.45
N GLU A 103 -13.71 3.78 8.15
CA GLU A 103 -14.82 3.00 7.62
C GLU A 103 -14.65 1.49 7.82
N TYR A 104 -13.43 1.00 8.08
CA TYR A 104 -13.11 -0.43 7.99
C TYR A 104 -13.95 -1.30 8.93
N SER A 105 -14.24 -0.80 10.13
CA SER A 105 -15.05 -1.51 11.13
C SER A 105 -16.53 -1.59 10.78
N ASP A 106 -17.01 -0.70 9.92
CA ASP A 106 -18.43 -0.58 9.56
C ASP A 106 -18.77 -1.36 8.28
N ILE A 107 -17.74 -1.89 7.59
CA ILE A 107 -17.88 -2.68 6.39
C ILE A 107 -17.91 -4.16 6.76
N GLU A 108 -19.02 -4.84 6.44
CA GLU A 108 -19.20 -6.26 6.75
C GLU A 108 -18.29 -7.17 5.92
N GLU A 109 -18.05 -6.81 4.67
CA GLU A 109 -17.17 -7.57 3.76
C GLU A 109 -15.71 -7.46 4.19
N THR A 110 -15.00 -8.58 4.28
CA THR A 110 -13.56 -8.59 4.61
C THR A 110 -12.68 -8.36 3.37
N ILE A 111 -13.05 -8.95 2.24
CA ILE A 111 -12.41 -8.77 0.93
C ILE A 111 -13.49 -8.96 -0.13
N ALA A 112 -13.58 -8.06 -1.10
CA ALA A 112 -14.52 -8.17 -2.20
C ALA A 112 -14.30 -9.48 -3.00
N PRO A 113 -15.37 -10.27 -3.26
CA PRO A 113 -15.26 -11.55 -3.97
C PRO A 113 -14.58 -11.45 -5.34
N ALA A 114 -14.69 -10.29 -6.02
CA ALA A 114 -14.04 -10.05 -7.30
C ALA A 114 -12.51 -10.11 -7.22
N VAL A 115 -11.93 -9.66 -6.10
CA VAL A 115 -10.48 -9.72 -5.86
C VAL A 115 -10.03 -11.17 -5.70
N LEU A 116 -10.74 -11.93 -4.88
CA LEU A 116 -10.46 -13.37 -4.68
C LEU A 116 -10.56 -14.15 -5.98
N GLN A 117 -11.60 -13.88 -6.78
CA GLN A 117 -11.80 -14.53 -8.07
C GLN A 117 -10.65 -14.21 -9.05
N GLU A 118 -10.19 -12.97 -9.07
CA GLU A 118 -9.08 -12.56 -9.95
C GLU A 118 -7.76 -13.25 -9.55
N ILE A 119 -7.48 -13.35 -8.25
CA ILE A 119 -6.31 -14.10 -7.74
C ILE A 119 -6.38 -15.56 -8.19
N VAL A 120 -7.53 -16.21 -8.02
CA VAL A 120 -7.73 -17.61 -8.45
C VAL A 120 -7.57 -17.77 -9.96
N ASN A 121 -8.16 -16.87 -10.74
CA ASN A 121 -8.03 -16.87 -12.19
C ASN A 121 -6.57 -16.75 -12.64
N TRP A 122 -5.84 -15.82 -12.03
CA TRP A 122 -4.43 -15.60 -12.32
C TRP A 122 -3.58 -16.83 -11.97
N LEU A 123 -3.76 -17.40 -10.78
CA LEU A 123 -3.04 -18.62 -10.36
C LEU A 123 -3.30 -19.80 -11.30
N ASN A 124 -4.51 -19.94 -11.83
CA ASN A 124 -4.85 -21.00 -12.78
C ASN A 124 -4.17 -20.83 -14.15
N GLN A 125 -3.77 -19.61 -14.51
CA GLN A 125 -3.05 -19.33 -15.75
C GLN A 125 -1.54 -19.66 -15.67
N LEU A 126 -1.02 -19.86 -14.45
CA LEU A 126 0.40 -20.20 -14.23
C LEU A 126 0.72 -21.69 -14.33
N LYS A 127 -0.30 -22.54 -14.56
CA LYS A 127 -0.18 -24.00 -14.62
C LYS A 127 0.26 -24.49 -15.99
#